data_9297d9d6a89468482d8d006cdbb58311
#
_entry.id   9297d9d6a89468482d8d006cdbb58311
#
_cell.length_a   1.000
_cell.length_b   1.000
_cell.length_c   1.000
_cell.angle_alpha   90.00
_cell.angle_beta   90.00
_cell.angle_gamma   90.00
#
_symmetry.space_group_name_H-M   'P 1'
#
loop_
_entity.id
_entity.type
_entity.pdbx_description
1 polymer ?
#
loop_
_entity_poly.entity_id
_entity_poly.type
_entity_poly.pdbx_seq_one_letter_code
_entity_poly.pdbx_strand_id
1 'polypeptide(L)'
;MSPVLASRRKAALIDPQTPVVQDTETEHNTGWVAGWSTGAQANSAAMMRWFVWVLIALGPLLGTLAYLSVPTTSAAPAPKTVPSAPVASGGQGAAGFASLFVAAYLSAGRGDEPKLAAYYPPAGNLQLDGVAGQRRGEQLTVVRLRQTDTTVWSVTVAARVAGATPRATPSTQPGASPRPAAATDTVRYFQVPVATAPGAGGATAYTALALPAEVAAPERAMTPELVYGAMHPALPTDLRTQAVTSFLSAYLTKAGAELDRYLAPGTRLTAPSPAPYSGIAVDQFAAEGETDGELVVSVPGDGRTLRLLVTLRATGQDGVRLPLTYALTLKARAGRWEIASLDGAPALTSPTPAPVASGGPGPATTPTSMKEYEHA
;
A
#
# COMPACT_ATOMS: atom_id res chain seq x y z
N MET A 1 -5.57 -45.58 41.56
CA MET A 1 -6.48 -46.73 41.24
C MET A 1 -6.87 -46.61 39.78
N SER A 2 -6.16 -47.36 38.94
CA SER A 2 -6.62 -47.76 37.58
C SER A 2 -7.54 -48.97 37.68
N PRO A 3 -8.30 -49.42 36.69
CA PRO A 3 -7.86 -49.81 35.32
C PRO A 3 -8.90 -49.52 34.19
N VAL A 4 -8.45 -49.37 32.88
CA VAL A 4 -8.22 -50.37 31.80
C VAL A 4 -9.48 -51.05 31.23
N LEU A 5 -9.65 -50.97 29.91
CA LEU A 5 -9.99 -52.00 28.90
C LEU A 5 -10.43 -51.31 27.59
N ALA A 6 -9.78 -51.22 26.51
CA ALA A 6 -9.26 -52.15 25.44
C ALA A 6 -10.35 -53.12 24.88
N SER A 7 -10.66 -52.95 23.58
CA SER A 7 -11.02 -53.99 22.60
C SER A 7 -11.04 -53.42 21.18
N ARG A 8 -10.20 -53.65 20.33
CA ARG A 8 -9.68 -54.63 19.38
C ARG A 8 -10.73 -55.55 18.78
N ARG A 9 -10.86 -55.49 17.45
CA ARG A 9 -11.02 -56.56 16.42
C ARG A 9 -11.56 -55.96 15.13
N LYS A 10 -11.19 -56.33 13.96
CA LYS A 10 -10.27 -57.24 13.29
C LYS A 10 -10.66 -57.21 11.82
N ALA A 11 -9.69 -57.26 10.99
CA ALA A 11 -9.69 -57.36 9.55
C ALA A 11 -10.50 -58.52 8.96
N ALA A 12 -10.95 -58.34 7.69
CA ALA A 12 -10.97 -59.47 6.72
C ALA A 12 -10.84 -58.92 5.30
N LEU A 13 -9.77 -59.28 4.73
CA LEU A 13 -9.33 -59.48 3.35
C LEU A 13 -10.22 -60.50 2.66
N ILE A 14 -10.53 -60.37 1.37
CA ILE A 14 -10.61 -61.44 0.35
C ILE A 14 -10.78 -60.77 -1.03
N ASP A 15 -9.79 -60.99 -1.86
CA ASP A 15 -9.69 -61.00 -3.32
C ASP A 15 -9.73 -62.51 -3.74
N PRO A 16 -9.73 -62.95 -4.94
CA PRO A 16 -10.13 -62.48 -6.28
C PRO A 16 -11.01 -63.54 -7.02
N GLN A 17 -11.44 -63.30 -8.22
CA GLN A 17 -11.30 -64.23 -9.38
C GLN A 17 -12.21 -63.81 -10.58
N THR A 18 -11.56 -63.61 -11.69
CA THR A 18 -12.08 -63.85 -13.03
C THR A 18 -12.25 -65.34 -13.25
N PRO A 19 -13.12 -65.87 -14.17
CA PRO A 19 -12.81 -65.92 -15.58
C PRO A 19 -13.96 -66.00 -16.61
N VAL A 20 -13.62 -65.71 -17.88
CA VAL A 20 -13.76 -66.50 -19.12
C VAL A 20 -15.13 -66.63 -19.81
N VAL A 21 -15.20 -65.99 -20.96
CA VAL A 21 -15.62 -66.47 -22.33
C VAL A 21 -16.90 -67.29 -22.49
N GLN A 22 -17.77 -66.82 -23.35
CA GLN A 22 -18.20 -67.61 -24.52
C GLN A 22 -19.06 -66.83 -25.50
N ASP A 23 -18.65 -66.93 -26.74
CA ASP A 23 -19.36 -66.66 -27.97
C ASP A 23 -20.77 -67.27 -28.05
N THR A 24 -21.66 -66.65 -28.74
CA THR A 24 -22.53 -67.30 -29.73
C THR A 24 -23.09 -66.32 -30.75
N GLU A 25 -22.79 -66.60 -31.96
CA GLU A 25 -23.42 -66.14 -33.21
C GLU A 25 -24.96 -66.30 -33.20
N THR A 26 -25.64 -65.47 -33.96
CA THR A 26 -26.56 -65.87 -35.09
C THR A 26 -27.35 -64.67 -35.54
N GLU A 27 -27.05 -64.14 -36.68
CA GLU A 27 -27.73 -64.16 -37.98
C GLU A 27 -29.10 -63.47 -38.14
N HIS A 28 -29.09 -62.80 -39.27
CA HIS A 28 -30.20 -62.42 -40.18
C HIS A 28 -31.04 -61.21 -39.84
N ASN A 29 -31.25 -60.26 -40.69
CA ASN A 29 -31.55 -60.30 -42.12
C ASN A 29 -31.64 -58.90 -42.78
N THR A 30 -31.10 -58.85 -43.95
CA THR A 30 -31.55 -58.16 -45.16
C THR A 30 -32.11 -56.72 -45.15
N GLY A 31 -31.43 -55.93 -45.93
CA GLY A 31 -32.17 -55.24 -46.99
C GLY A 31 -31.77 -53.78 -47.23
N TRP A 32 -31.22 -53.59 -48.35
CA TRP A 32 -31.20 -52.50 -49.29
C TRP A 32 -29.83 -51.95 -49.62
N VAL A 33 -29.28 -52.55 -50.63
CA VAL A 33 -28.18 -52.04 -51.45
C VAL A 33 -28.70 -50.85 -52.28
N ALA A 34 -28.19 -49.67 -52.01
CA ALA A 34 -28.15 -48.62 -53.01
C ALA A 34 -26.70 -48.36 -53.33
N GLY A 35 -26.31 -48.81 -54.54
CA GLY A 35 -24.96 -48.64 -55.05
C GLY A 35 -24.57 -47.17 -55.18
N TRP A 36 -23.47 -46.88 -54.57
CA TRP A 36 -22.79 -45.60 -54.82
C TRP A 36 -21.50 -45.93 -55.59
N SER A 37 -21.50 -45.37 -56.79
CA SER A 37 -20.45 -45.51 -57.80
C SER A 37 -19.07 -45.16 -57.27
N THR A 38 -18.09 -45.98 -57.62
CA THR A 38 -16.65 -45.89 -57.36
C THR A 38 -15.95 -44.66 -58.00
N GLY A 39 -16.68 -43.59 -58.33
CA GLY A 39 -16.10 -42.36 -58.91
C GLY A 39 -15.83 -41.23 -57.90
N ALA A 40 -16.35 -41.31 -56.66
CA ALA A 40 -16.26 -40.20 -55.71
C ALA A 40 -15.06 -40.21 -54.78
N GLN A 41 -14.31 -41.31 -54.70
CA GLN A 41 -13.16 -41.42 -53.79
C GLN A 41 -11.85 -40.79 -54.33
N ALA A 42 -11.72 -40.59 -55.65
CA ALA A 42 -10.52 -39.98 -56.21
C ALA A 42 -10.47 -38.45 -56.03
N ASN A 43 -11.64 -37.76 -55.86
CA ASN A 43 -11.70 -36.32 -55.72
C ASN A 43 -11.60 -35.84 -54.27
N SER A 44 -11.91 -36.71 -53.28
CA SER A 44 -11.87 -36.32 -51.88
C SER A 44 -10.43 -36.15 -51.38
N ALA A 45 -9.49 -36.99 -51.84
CA ALA A 45 -8.07 -36.88 -51.46
C ALA A 45 -7.40 -35.63 -52.05
N ALA A 46 -7.79 -35.26 -53.28
CA ALA A 46 -7.31 -34.00 -53.90
C ALA A 46 -7.87 -32.76 -53.21
N MET A 47 -9.17 -32.77 -52.87
CA MET A 47 -9.79 -31.68 -52.10
C MET A 47 -9.16 -31.54 -50.70
N MET A 48 -8.91 -32.64 -50.00
CA MET A 48 -8.32 -32.58 -48.65
C MET A 48 -6.88 -32.06 -48.70
N ARG A 49 -6.09 -32.43 -49.71
CA ARG A 49 -4.77 -31.82 -49.91
C ARG A 49 -4.83 -30.33 -50.26
N TRP A 50 -5.80 -29.90 -51.01
CA TRP A 50 -5.99 -28.49 -51.32
C TRP A 50 -6.42 -27.68 -50.11
N PHE A 51 -7.29 -28.23 -49.27
CA PHE A 51 -7.69 -27.62 -47.98
C PHE A 51 -6.51 -27.45 -47.02
N VAL A 52 -5.64 -28.43 -46.91
CA VAL A 52 -4.43 -28.36 -46.06
C VAL A 52 -3.46 -27.28 -46.56
N TRP A 53 -3.27 -27.18 -47.87
CA TRP A 53 -2.43 -26.12 -48.47
C TRP A 53 -3.02 -24.71 -48.30
N VAL A 54 -4.33 -24.58 -48.39
CA VAL A 54 -5.03 -23.31 -48.11
C VAL A 54 -4.91 -22.92 -46.63
N LEU A 55 -4.98 -23.88 -45.70
CA LEU A 55 -4.84 -23.63 -44.27
C LEU A 55 -3.40 -23.24 -43.91
N ILE A 56 -2.42 -23.86 -44.55
CA ILE A 56 -0.99 -23.52 -44.37
C ILE A 56 -0.66 -22.14 -44.92
N ALA A 57 -1.29 -21.74 -46.02
CA ALA A 57 -1.11 -20.41 -46.61
C ALA A 57 -1.91 -19.33 -45.87
N LEU A 58 -3.09 -19.67 -45.31
CA LEU A 58 -3.96 -18.74 -44.58
C LEU A 58 -3.36 -18.33 -43.21
N GLY A 59 -2.60 -19.21 -42.58
CA GLY A 59 -1.94 -18.94 -41.27
C GLY A 59 -1.01 -17.73 -41.33
N PRO A 60 0.01 -17.70 -42.19
CA PRO A 60 0.89 -16.53 -42.36
C PRO A 60 0.16 -15.29 -42.81
N LEU A 61 -0.86 -15.45 -43.71
CA LEU A 61 -1.63 -14.33 -44.20
C LEU A 61 -2.46 -13.65 -43.09
N LEU A 62 -3.12 -14.42 -42.24
CA LEU A 62 -3.83 -13.91 -41.07
C LEU A 62 -2.89 -13.36 -40.01
N GLY A 63 -1.73 -13.98 -39.85
CA GLY A 63 -0.67 -13.49 -38.95
C GLY A 63 -0.11 -12.14 -39.38
N THR A 64 0.15 -11.96 -40.69
CA THR A 64 0.61 -10.67 -41.21
C THR A 64 -0.48 -9.61 -41.18
N LEU A 65 -1.75 -10.00 -41.44
CA LEU A 65 -2.88 -9.07 -41.35
C LEU A 65 -3.12 -8.65 -39.89
N ALA A 66 -3.01 -9.56 -38.91
CA ALA A 66 -3.08 -9.25 -37.49
C ALA A 66 -1.91 -8.37 -37.06
N TYR A 67 -0.73 -8.59 -37.57
CA TYR A 67 0.44 -7.75 -37.29
C TYR A 67 0.31 -6.32 -37.85
N LEU A 68 -0.27 -6.18 -39.06
CA LEU A 68 -0.55 -4.88 -39.70
C LEU A 68 -1.80 -4.19 -39.14
N SER A 69 -2.70 -4.94 -38.49
CA SER A 69 -3.93 -4.44 -37.89
C SER A 69 -3.77 -4.17 -36.37
N VAL A 70 -2.55 -4.24 -35.81
CA VAL A 70 -2.34 -3.72 -34.46
C VAL A 70 -2.73 -2.24 -34.52
N PRO A 71 -3.88 -1.84 -33.93
CA PRO A 71 -4.17 -0.42 -33.83
C PRO A 71 -2.98 0.14 -33.05
N THR A 72 -2.27 1.10 -33.60
CA THR A 72 -1.42 1.99 -32.85
C THR A 72 -2.37 2.68 -31.88
N THR A 73 -2.70 1.98 -30.80
CA THR A 73 -3.27 2.59 -29.63
C THR A 73 -2.19 3.61 -29.25
N SER A 74 -2.43 4.85 -29.62
CA SER A 74 -1.68 5.97 -29.10
C SER A 74 -1.75 5.74 -27.59
N ALA A 75 -0.69 5.17 -27.04
CA ALA A 75 -0.58 4.98 -25.61
C ALA A 75 -0.83 6.37 -25.04
N ALA A 76 -1.93 6.51 -24.32
CA ALA A 76 -2.15 7.68 -23.50
C ALA A 76 -0.80 7.91 -22.80
N PRO A 77 -0.23 9.12 -22.84
CA PRO A 77 1.08 9.36 -22.27
C PRO A 77 1.04 8.75 -20.87
N ALA A 78 1.86 7.72 -20.67
CA ALA A 78 1.99 7.06 -19.38
C ALA A 78 2.13 8.20 -18.38
N PRO A 79 1.39 8.21 -17.27
CA PRO A 79 1.54 9.25 -16.27
C PRO A 79 3.04 9.33 -16.05
N LYS A 80 3.63 10.52 -16.28
CA LYS A 80 5.05 10.73 -16.06
C LYS A 80 5.31 10.25 -14.65
N THR A 81 5.81 9.03 -14.52
CA THR A 81 6.40 8.58 -13.29
C THR A 81 7.46 9.62 -13.02
N VAL A 82 7.17 10.51 -12.08
CA VAL A 82 8.21 11.40 -11.53
C VAL A 82 9.31 10.42 -11.16
N PRO A 83 10.48 10.45 -11.82
CA PRO A 83 11.54 9.53 -11.49
C PRO A 83 11.75 9.72 -10.00
N SER A 84 11.46 8.68 -9.21
CA SER A 84 11.85 8.65 -7.81
C SER A 84 13.34 8.91 -7.86
N ALA A 85 13.76 10.09 -7.43
CA ALA A 85 15.17 10.47 -7.47
C ALA A 85 15.92 9.28 -6.83
N PRO A 86 16.96 8.73 -7.50
CA PRO A 86 17.67 7.60 -6.95
C PRO A 86 18.09 8.01 -5.54
N VAL A 87 17.66 7.24 -4.54
CA VAL A 87 18.08 7.50 -3.15
C VAL A 87 19.58 7.42 -3.19
N ALA A 88 20.24 8.59 -3.09
CA ALA A 88 21.68 8.68 -3.25
C ALA A 88 22.29 7.69 -2.25
N SER A 89 23.12 6.79 -2.78
CA SER A 89 23.77 5.76 -1.98
C SER A 89 24.52 6.43 -0.82
N GLY A 90 24.16 6.09 0.42
CA GLY A 90 24.68 6.72 1.65
C GLY A 90 23.65 7.46 2.47
N GLY A 91 22.54 7.91 1.91
CA GLY A 91 21.53 8.65 2.66
C GLY A 91 20.88 7.83 3.79
N GLN A 92 20.60 6.55 3.57
CA GLN A 92 20.05 5.68 4.61
C GLN A 92 21.02 5.46 5.77
N GLY A 93 22.32 5.28 5.47
CA GLY A 93 23.34 5.16 6.48
C GLY A 93 23.51 6.45 7.31
N ALA A 94 23.50 7.62 6.63
CA ALA A 94 23.52 8.91 7.33
C ALA A 94 22.30 9.12 8.21
N ALA A 95 21.11 8.65 7.78
CA ALA A 95 19.88 8.69 8.56
C ALA A 95 19.96 7.82 9.84
N GLY A 96 20.46 6.59 9.70
CA GLY A 96 20.70 5.69 10.84
C GLY A 96 21.72 6.25 11.82
N PHE A 97 22.87 6.75 11.31
CA PHE A 97 23.90 7.37 12.10
C PHE A 97 23.37 8.57 12.89
N ALA A 98 22.62 9.46 12.26
CA ALA A 98 22.02 10.63 12.91
C ALA A 98 21.05 10.22 14.01
N SER A 99 20.23 9.17 13.81
CA SER A 99 19.30 8.67 14.81
C SER A 99 20.03 8.15 16.06
N LEU A 100 21.10 7.38 15.87
CA LEU A 100 21.94 6.89 16.96
C LEU A 100 22.61 8.05 17.72
N PHE A 101 23.11 9.05 16.97
CA PHE A 101 23.73 10.21 17.60
C PHE A 101 22.74 11.03 18.43
N VAL A 102 21.52 11.29 17.93
CA VAL A 102 20.47 12.00 18.68
C VAL A 102 20.09 11.21 19.94
N ALA A 103 19.98 9.87 19.85
CA ALA A 103 19.68 9.03 20.99
C ALA A 103 20.76 9.15 22.06
N ALA A 104 22.04 9.07 21.68
CA ALA A 104 23.17 9.22 22.56
C ALA A 104 23.21 10.64 23.20
N TYR A 105 22.99 11.69 22.39
CA TYR A 105 22.97 13.08 22.80
C TYR A 105 21.88 13.36 23.86
N LEU A 106 20.65 12.86 23.61
CA LEU A 106 19.54 13.06 24.55
C LEU A 106 19.74 12.35 25.90
N SER A 107 20.44 11.23 25.89
CA SER A 107 20.71 10.47 27.12
C SER A 107 22.00 10.87 27.84
N ALA A 108 22.83 11.68 27.19
CA ALA A 108 24.12 12.08 27.72
C ALA A 108 24.00 13.02 28.91
N GLY A 109 24.91 12.86 29.85
CA GLY A 109 25.12 13.73 31.01
C GLY A 109 26.60 13.85 31.32
N ARG A 110 26.94 14.41 32.49
CA ARG A 110 28.32 14.61 32.95
C ARG A 110 29.09 13.30 32.92
N GLY A 111 30.25 13.29 32.24
CA GLY A 111 31.11 12.14 32.05
C GLY A 111 30.80 11.26 30.84
N ASP A 112 29.78 11.60 30.05
CA ASP A 112 29.41 10.89 28.83
C ASP A 112 30.02 11.53 27.56
N GLU A 113 30.87 12.55 27.69
CA GLU A 113 31.54 13.23 26.59
C GLU A 113 32.26 12.25 25.62
N PRO A 114 32.98 11.21 26.14
CA PRO A 114 33.60 10.22 25.25
C PRO A 114 32.61 9.42 24.40
N LYS A 115 31.38 9.21 24.88
CA LYS A 115 30.33 8.50 24.14
C LYS A 115 29.86 9.33 22.93
N LEU A 116 29.80 10.66 23.10
CA LEU A 116 29.44 11.57 22.02
C LEU A 116 30.59 11.77 21.04
N ALA A 117 31.83 11.69 21.53
CA ALA A 117 33.02 11.81 20.70
C ALA A 117 33.10 10.70 19.62
N ALA A 118 32.47 9.55 19.83
CA ALA A 118 32.33 8.50 18.82
C ALA A 118 31.55 8.95 17.59
N TYR A 119 30.65 9.91 17.74
CA TYR A 119 29.83 10.46 16.66
C TYR A 119 30.38 11.82 16.16
N TYR A 120 30.79 12.64 17.07
CA TYR A 120 31.31 13.99 16.88
C TYR A 120 32.60 14.15 17.67
N PRO A 121 33.78 13.96 17.09
CA PRO A 121 35.05 13.95 17.80
C PRO A 121 35.30 15.16 18.71
N PRO A 122 34.93 16.42 18.31
CA PRO A 122 35.10 17.57 19.20
C PRO A 122 34.29 17.50 20.48
N ALA A 123 33.31 16.59 20.61
CA ALA A 123 32.50 16.44 21.83
C ALA A 123 33.33 15.99 23.04
N GLY A 124 34.51 15.38 22.83
CA GLY A 124 35.41 15.01 23.94
C GLY A 124 35.93 16.18 24.77
N ASN A 125 35.88 17.41 24.21
CA ASN A 125 36.29 18.64 24.85
C ASN A 125 35.13 19.44 25.47
N LEU A 126 33.90 18.92 25.36
CA LEU A 126 32.71 19.56 25.93
C LEU A 126 32.64 19.25 27.43
N GLN A 127 31.97 20.15 28.17
CA GLN A 127 31.52 19.89 29.52
C GLN A 127 30.00 19.72 29.49
N LEU A 128 29.55 18.49 29.72
CA LEU A 128 28.13 18.21 29.80
C LEU A 128 27.61 18.44 31.20
N ASP A 129 26.49 19.13 31.31
CA ASP A 129 25.78 19.32 32.56
C ASP A 129 24.60 18.33 32.67
N GLY A 130 24.21 18.05 33.91
CA GLY A 130 23.08 17.17 34.20
C GLY A 130 23.45 15.72 34.45
N VAL A 131 22.45 14.92 34.78
CA VAL A 131 22.60 13.49 35.12
C VAL A 131 22.39 12.66 33.86
N ALA A 132 23.29 11.73 33.59
CA ALA A 132 23.17 10.78 32.50
C ALA A 132 21.84 10.01 32.57
N GLY A 133 21.13 9.89 31.46
CA GLY A 133 19.84 9.22 31.37
C GLY A 133 18.66 9.98 31.96
N GLN A 134 18.85 11.24 32.40
CA GLN A 134 17.75 12.11 32.88
C GLN A 134 16.73 12.42 31.77
N ARG A 135 17.17 12.48 30.54
CA ARG A 135 16.33 12.54 29.32
C ARG A 135 16.62 11.32 28.48
N ARG A 136 15.60 10.87 27.76
CA ARG A 136 15.76 9.76 26.81
C ARG A 136 14.99 10.10 25.54
N GLY A 137 15.62 9.87 24.40
CA GLY A 137 14.91 9.87 23.13
C GLY A 137 14.26 8.51 22.91
N GLU A 138 12.95 8.48 22.91
CA GLU A 138 12.18 7.30 22.54
C GLU A 138 11.59 7.51 21.14
N GLN A 139 11.36 6.41 20.40
CA GLN A 139 10.74 6.47 19.08
C GLN A 139 11.39 7.49 18.12
N LEU A 140 12.69 7.34 17.91
CA LEU A 140 13.40 8.18 16.96
C LEU A 140 13.01 7.82 15.53
N THR A 141 12.64 8.84 14.73
CA THR A 141 12.25 8.68 13.34
C THR A 141 12.86 9.78 12.49
N VAL A 142 13.47 9.40 11.37
CA VAL A 142 13.96 10.40 10.40
C VAL A 142 12.78 10.96 9.62
N VAL A 143 12.54 12.26 9.74
CA VAL A 143 11.42 12.95 9.08
C VAL A 143 11.85 13.76 7.87
N ARG A 144 13.15 14.08 7.78
CA ARG A 144 13.73 14.77 6.63
C ARG A 144 15.15 14.33 6.40
N LEU A 145 15.46 14.02 5.16
CA LEU A 145 16.80 13.70 4.68
C LEU A 145 17.07 14.54 3.46
N ARG A 146 18.08 15.39 3.53
CA ARG A 146 18.47 16.28 2.44
C ARG A 146 19.99 16.24 2.24
N GLN A 147 20.41 15.95 1.05
CA GLN A 147 21.81 16.11 0.67
C GLN A 147 22.09 17.60 0.45
N THR A 148 23.06 18.15 1.19
CA THR A 148 23.45 19.56 1.11
C THR A 148 24.73 19.75 0.31
N ASP A 149 25.56 18.71 0.25
CA ASP A 149 26.76 18.63 -0.55
C ASP A 149 26.99 17.19 -1.01
N THR A 150 27.92 16.94 -1.92
CA THR A 150 28.23 15.60 -2.43
C THR A 150 28.49 14.57 -1.33
N THR A 151 29.07 15.01 -0.22
CA THR A 151 29.44 14.16 0.94
C THR A 151 28.72 14.56 2.22
N VAL A 152 27.79 15.51 2.21
CA VAL A 152 27.15 16.03 3.43
C VAL A 152 25.64 15.90 3.35
N TRP A 153 25.08 15.34 4.42
CA TRP A 153 23.65 15.16 4.60
C TRP A 153 23.15 15.97 5.79
N SER A 154 22.06 16.68 5.61
CA SER A 154 21.29 17.27 6.69
C SER A 154 20.13 16.32 7.01
N VAL A 155 20.16 15.76 8.21
CA VAL A 155 19.18 14.78 8.71
C VAL A 155 18.37 15.40 9.81
N THR A 156 17.03 15.42 9.67
CA THR A 156 16.14 15.84 10.77
C THR A 156 15.49 14.60 11.38
N VAL A 157 15.71 14.43 12.67
CA VAL A 157 15.20 13.32 13.47
C VAL A 157 14.13 13.85 14.42
N ALA A 158 12.94 13.29 14.36
CA ALA A 158 11.93 13.45 15.38
C ALA A 158 12.19 12.46 16.50
N ALA A 159 12.20 12.92 17.73
CA ALA A 159 12.38 12.10 18.92
C ALA A 159 11.28 12.42 19.93
N ARG A 160 10.65 11.40 20.48
CA ARG A 160 9.82 11.55 21.67
C ARG A 160 10.75 11.64 22.87
N VAL A 161 10.80 12.80 23.51
CA VAL A 161 11.68 13.02 24.64
C VAL A 161 10.92 12.75 25.93
N ALA A 162 11.22 11.62 26.55
CA ALA A 162 10.76 11.32 27.91
C ALA A 162 11.71 11.99 28.92
N GLY A 163 11.17 12.89 29.74
CA GLY A 163 11.87 13.41 30.91
C GLY A 163 11.85 12.39 32.03
N ALA A 164 12.89 12.36 32.85
CA ALA A 164 12.80 11.68 34.14
C ALA A 164 11.60 12.27 34.89
N THR A 165 10.65 11.42 35.25
CA THR A 165 9.55 11.83 36.14
C THR A 165 10.16 12.53 37.37
N PRO A 166 9.77 13.77 37.70
CA PRO A 166 10.23 14.39 38.91
C PRO A 166 9.92 13.40 40.04
N ARG A 167 10.95 12.94 40.73
CA ARG A 167 10.75 12.10 41.93
C ARG A 167 9.82 12.90 42.81
N ALA A 168 8.60 12.37 42.99
CA ALA A 168 7.61 13.01 43.83
C ALA A 168 8.29 13.30 45.20
N THR A 169 8.54 14.57 45.47
CA THR A 169 8.94 15.00 46.80
C THR A 169 7.76 14.61 47.69
N PRO A 170 7.97 13.84 48.75
CA PRO A 170 6.86 13.47 49.63
C PRO A 170 6.24 14.78 50.15
N SER A 171 5.06 15.07 49.67
CA SER A 171 4.28 16.18 50.17
C SER A 171 3.85 15.81 51.58
N THR A 172 4.31 16.56 52.58
CA THR A 172 3.98 16.39 53.97
C THR A 172 2.56 16.82 54.31
N GLN A 173 1.69 16.94 53.31
CA GLN A 173 0.30 17.34 53.50
C GLN A 173 -0.59 16.10 53.57
N PRO A 174 -1.18 15.78 54.75
CA PRO A 174 -2.08 14.63 54.88
C PRO A 174 -3.35 14.86 54.06
N GLY A 175 -3.62 14.01 53.08
CA GLY A 175 -4.87 13.96 52.37
C GLY A 175 -4.81 14.28 50.87
N ALA A 176 -3.69 14.67 50.29
CA ALA A 176 -3.57 14.83 48.84
C ALA A 176 -3.12 13.51 48.20
N SER A 177 -4.02 12.85 47.47
CA SER A 177 -3.65 11.75 46.58
C SER A 177 -2.58 12.23 45.60
N PRO A 178 -1.43 11.52 45.45
CA PRO A 178 -0.43 11.92 44.47
C PRO A 178 -1.01 11.84 43.09
N ARG A 179 -1.30 12.98 42.48
CA ARG A 179 -1.63 13.05 41.05
C ARG A 179 -0.32 12.74 40.31
N PRO A 180 -0.28 11.69 39.49
CA PRO A 180 0.89 11.46 38.66
C PRO A 180 1.13 12.72 37.84
N ALA A 181 2.28 13.37 38.01
CA ALA A 181 2.73 14.40 37.09
C ALA A 181 2.78 13.73 35.71
N ALA A 182 1.90 14.13 34.82
CA ALA A 182 1.90 13.63 33.45
C ALA A 182 3.31 13.91 32.91
N ALA A 183 4.06 12.85 32.63
CA ALA A 183 5.31 12.97 31.89
C ALA A 183 4.97 13.71 30.62
N THR A 184 5.49 14.90 30.43
CA THR A 184 5.30 15.69 29.20
C THR A 184 6.12 15.00 28.11
N ASP A 185 5.49 14.02 27.50
CA ASP A 185 6.01 13.26 26.38
C ASP A 185 5.85 14.11 25.13
N THR A 186 6.86 14.91 24.82
CA THR A 186 6.83 15.89 23.72
C THR A 186 7.70 15.40 22.58
N VAL A 187 7.17 15.43 21.37
CA VAL A 187 7.96 15.20 20.15
C VAL A 187 8.79 16.44 19.87
N ARG A 188 10.11 16.29 19.78
CA ARG A 188 11.08 17.34 19.45
C ARG A 188 11.84 16.96 18.20
N TYR A 189 12.32 17.93 17.46
CA TYR A 189 12.98 17.74 16.18
C TYR A 189 14.43 18.19 16.27
N PHE A 190 15.35 17.33 15.85
CA PHE A 190 16.79 17.58 15.92
C PHE A 190 17.40 17.45 14.51
N GLN A 191 18.12 18.47 14.11
CA GLN A 191 18.86 18.47 12.84
C GLN A 191 20.32 18.11 13.12
N VAL A 192 20.84 17.16 12.35
CA VAL A 192 22.23 16.68 12.43
C VAL A 192 22.86 16.77 11.05
N PRO A 193 23.93 17.54 10.89
CA PRO A 193 24.75 17.50 9.68
C PRO A 193 25.71 16.31 9.76
N VAL A 194 25.63 15.40 8.79
CA VAL A 194 26.43 14.16 8.71
C VAL A 194 27.29 14.19 7.46
N ALA A 195 28.61 14.10 7.63
CA ALA A 195 29.52 13.88 6.54
C ALA A 195 29.72 12.38 6.29
N THR A 196 29.92 12.03 5.01
CA THR A 196 30.23 10.69 4.55
C THR A 196 31.60 10.65 3.89
N ALA A 197 32.35 9.60 4.11
CA ALA A 197 33.65 9.37 3.49
C ALA A 197 33.81 7.88 3.13
N PRO A 198 34.68 7.54 2.18
CA PRO A 198 35.09 6.15 1.97
C PRO A 198 35.75 5.61 3.24
N GLY A 199 35.25 4.48 3.74
CA GLY A 199 35.80 3.76 4.88
C GLY A 199 36.59 2.52 4.46
N ALA A 200 37.14 1.83 5.45
CA ALA A 200 37.88 0.60 5.21
C ALA A 200 37.00 -0.49 4.58
N GLY A 201 37.57 -1.27 3.64
CA GLY A 201 36.87 -2.39 3.01
C GLY A 201 35.72 -1.98 2.07
N GLY A 202 35.68 -0.72 1.59
CA GLY A 202 34.63 -0.22 0.70
C GLY A 202 33.32 0.17 1.41
N ALA A 203 33.30 0.15 2.74
CA ALA A 203 32.19 0.67 3.53
C ALA A 203 32.16 2.20 3.50
N THR A 204 30.99 2.78 3.79
CA THR A 204 30.88 4.24 4.00
C THR A 204 31.08 4.57 5.46
N ALA A 205 32.00 5.48 5.75
CA ALA A 205 32.21 6.03 7.08
C ALA A 205 31.33 7.29 7.28
N TYR A 206 30.89 7.52 8.51
CA TYR A 206 30.02 8.64 8.88
C TYR A 206 30.63 9.41 10.06
N THR A 207 30.44 10.73 10.05
CA THR A 207 30.78 11.61 11.18
C THR A 207 29.80 12.78 11.23
N ALA A 208 29.43 13.19 12.42
CA ALA A 208 28.68 14.42 12.59
C ALA A 208 29.61 15.63 12.50
N LEU A 209 29.16 16.69 11.83
CA LEU A 209 29.91 17.95 11.69
C LEU A 209 29.61 18.92 12.84
N ALA A 210 28.50 18.72 13.54
CA ALA A 210 28.08 19.52 14.70
C ALA A 210 27.22 18.70 15.65
N LEU A 211 26.98 19.19 16.84
CA LEU A 211 25.99 18.64 17.76
C LEU A 211 24.59 18.75 17.17
N PRO A 212 23.64 17.85 17.60
CA PRO A 212 22.26 17.97 17.21
C PRO A 212 21.68 19.33 17.60
N ALA A 213 21.12 20.04 16.62
CA ALA A 213 20.44 21.31 16.86
C ALA A 213 18.92 21.08 16.89
N GLU A 214 18.25 21.60 17.89
CA GLU A 214 16.80 21.56 17.94
C GLU A 214 16.20 22.52 16.90
N VAL A 215 15.28 22.03 16.11
CA VAL A 215 14.62 22.76 15.02
C VAL A 215 13.10 22.69 15.16
N ALA A 216 12.41 23.61 14.47
CA ALA A 216 10.95 23.59 14.40
C ALA A 216 10.43 22.30 13.76
N ALA A 217 9.20 21.93 14.13
CA ALA A 217 8.47 20.86 13.45
C ALA A 217 8.38 21.13 11.95
N PRO A 218 8.40 20.08 11.11
CA PRO A 218 8.13 20.24 9.70
C PRO A 218 6.78 20.93 9.47
N GLU A 219 6.72 21.80 8.49
CA GLU A 219 5.51 22.47 8.10
C GLU A 219 4.46 21.45 7.65
N ARG A 220 3.21 21.67 8.03
CA ARG A 220 2.10 20.83 7.59
C ARG A 220 1.71 21.21 6.17
N ALA A 221 1.66 20.22 5.29
CA ALA A 221 1.09 20.42 3.97
C ALA A 221 -0.40 20.76 4.07
N MET A 222 -0.89 21.55 3.13
CA MET A 222 -2.33 21.73 2.95
C MET A 222 -2.97 20.38 2.64
N THR A 223 -4.13 20.12 3.24
CA THR A 223 -4.87 18.89 2.95
C THR A 223 -5.41 18.97 1.52
N PRO A 224 -5.05 18.01 0.65
CA PRO A 224 -5.58 18.00 -0.70
C PRO A 224 -7.08 17.70 -0.68
N GLU A 225 -7.78 18.18 -1.69
CA GLU A 225 -9.20 17.92 -1.86
C GLU A 225 -9.44 16.46 -2.27
N LEU A 226 -10.42 15.83 -1.63
CA LEU A 226 -10.80 14.45 -1.88
C LEU A 226 -11.98 14.39 -2.86
N VAL A 227 -12.09 13.29 -3.63
CA VAL A 227 -13.21 13.10 -4.58
C VAL A 227 -14.54 12.77 -3.89
N TYR A 228 -14.52 12.51 -2.61
CA TYR A 228 -15.68 12.07 -1.85
C TYR A 228 -16.52 13.28 -1.44
N GLY A 229 -17.82 13.09 -1.41
CA GLY A 229 -18.75 14.09 -0.88
C GLY A 229 -18.73 14.19 0.64
N ALA A 230 -19.82 14.68 1.21
CA ALA A 230 -19.97 14.79 2.66
C ALA A 230 -20.05 13.42 3.34
N MET A 231 -19.60 13.33 4.59
CA MET A 231 -19.75 12.13 5.41
C MET A 231 -21.20 12.00 5.89
N HIS A 232 -21.81 10.86 5.63
CA HIS A 232 -23.18 10.53 6.02
C HIS A 232 -23.23 9.33 6.96
N PRO A 233 -24.20 9.25 7.88
CA PRO A 233 -24.39 8.10 8.74
C PRO A 233 -24.56 6.80 7.92
N ALA A 234 -23.92 5.73 8.34
CA ALA A 234 -24.05 4.43 7.71
C ALA A 234 -25.37 3.75 8.15
N LEU A 235 -26.39 3.90 7.32
CA LEU A 235 -27.70 3.30 7.60
C LEU A 235 -27.70 1.80 7.29
N PRO A 236 -28.20 0.93 8.18
CA PRO A 236 -28.24 -0.52 7.95
C PRO A 236 -29.08 -0.95 6.74
N THR A 237 -30.00 -0.11 6.30
CA THR A 237 -30.84 -0.34 5.12
C THR A 237 -30.15 -0.01 3.81
N ASP A 238 -29.04 0.74 3.84
CA ASP A 238 -28.25 1.06 2.65
C ASP A 238 -27.44 -0.16 2.19
N LEU A 239 -27.60 -0.55 0.94
CA LEU A 239 -26.91 -1.70 0.36
C LEU A 239 -25.38 -1.55 0.33
N ARG A 240 -24.89 -0.32 0.27
CA ARG A 240 -23.45 -0.01 0.36
C ARG A 240 -22.95 -0.31 1.78
N THR A 241 -23.69 0.15 2.79
CA THR A 241 -23.38 -0.12 4.21
C THR A 241 -23.35 -1.61 4.50
N GLN A 242 -24.32 -2.36 3.99
CA GLN A 242 -24.39 -3.83 4.19
C GLN A 242 -23.18 -4.53 3.57
N ALA A 243 -22.83 -4.19 2.34
CA ALA A 243 -21.68 -4.78 1.64
C ALA A 243 -20.37 -4.48 2.38
N VAL A 244 -20.15 -3.20 2.75
CA VAL A 244 -18.95 -2.75 3.45
C VAL A 244 -18.84 -3.37 4.85
N THR A 245 -19.92 -3.39 5.60
CA THR A 245 -19.94 -3.98 6.97
C THR A 245 -19.62 -5.47 6.93
N SER A 246 -20.23 -6.20 5.99
CA SER A 246 -19.98 -7.63 5.82
C SER A 246 -18.51 -7.92 5.44
N PHE A 247 -17.98 -7.17 4.48
CA PHE A 247 -16.59 -7.29 4.06
C PHE A 247 -15.62 -6.95 5.20
N LEU A 248 -15.76 -5.79 5.83
CA LEU A 248 -14.85 -5.34 6.89
C LEU A 248 -14.92 -6.24 8.13
N SER A 249 -16.10 -6.81 8.41
CA SER A 249 -16.24 -7.83 9.46
C SER A 249 -15.42 -9.08 9.12
N ALA A 250 -15.53 -9.62 7.90
CA ALA A 250 -14.72 -10.77 7.48
C ALA A 250 -13.22 -10.44 7.48
N TYR A 251 -12.86 -9.24 7.06
CA TYR A 251 -11.47 -8.78 6.93
C TYR A 251 -10.79 -8.56 8.29
N LEU A 252 -11.48 -7.90 9.24
CA LEU A 252 -10.89 -7.44 10.50
C LEU A 252 -11.12 -8.36 11.69
N THR A 253 -12.23 -9.12 11.70
CA THR A 253 -12.63 -9.89 12.89
C THR A 253 -12.55 -11.40 12.70
N LYS A 254 -12.48 -11.89 11.45
CA LYS A 254 -12.52 -13.32 11.14
C LYS A 254 -11.25 -13.83 10.45
N ALA A 255 -10.16 -13.07 10.49
CA ALA A 255 -8.88 -13.40 9.82
C ALA A 255 -9.06 -13.81 8.34
N GLY A 256 -10.02 -13.19 7.65
CA GLY A 256 -10.29 -13.44 6.23
C GLY A 256 -11.19 -14.64 5.94
N ALA A 257 -11.76 -15.32 6.95
CA ALA A 257 -12.74 -16.35 6.72
C ALA A 257 -13.93 -15.80 5.88
N GLU A 258 -14.28 -16.50 4.79
CA GLU A 258 -15.32 -16.10 3.85
C GLU A 258 -15.05 -14.77 3.09
N LEU A 259 -13.82 -14.23 3.12
CA LEU A 259 -13.51 -12.95 2.50
C LEU A 259 -13.81 -12.93 0.99
N ASP A 260 -13.47 -14.01 0.29
CA ASP A 260 -13.68 -14.15 -1.16
C ASP A 260 -15.14 -13.96 -1.60
N ARG A 261 -16.09 -14.21 -0.67
CA ARG A 261 -17.52 -14.03 -0.92
C ARG A 261 -17.90 -12.57 -1.18
N TYR A 262 -17.12 -11.64 -0.65
CA TYR A 262 -17.38 -10.20 -0.73
C TYR A 262 -16.52 -9.49 -1.77
N LEU A 263 -15.56 -10.21 -2.38
CA LEU A 263 -14.63 -9.64 -3.35
C LEU A 263 -15.16 -9.76 -4.77
N ALA A 264 -14.89 -8.74 -5.57
CA ALA A 264 -15.13 -8.80 -7.01
C ALA A 264 -14.19 -9.82 -7.68
N PRO A 265 -14.61 -10.50 -8.77
CA PRO A 265 -13.77 -11.44 -9.48
C PRO A 265 -12.42 -10.84 -9.87
N GLY A 266 -11.34 -11.56 -9.59
CA GLY A 266 -9.98 -11.13 -9.85
C GLY A 266 -9.34 -10.29 -8.74
N THR A 267 -10.11 -9.85 -7.76
CA THR A 267 -9.59 -9.16 -6.57
C THR A 267 -8.99 -10.18 -5.60
N ARG A 268 -7.79 -9.89 -5.10
CA ARG A 268 -7.11 -10.69 -4.07
C ARG A 268 -6.72 -9.78 -2.92
N LEU A 269 -7.19 -10.09 -1.72
CA LEU A 269 -6.85 -9.37 -0.50
C LEU A 269 -6.47 -10.40 0.58
N THR A 270 -5.42 -10.07 1.32
CA THR A 270 -5.00 -10.85 2.49
C THR A 270 -5.44 -10.13 3.75
N ALA A 271 -6.26 -10.77 4.57
CA ALA A 271 -6.68 -10.23 5.84
C ALA A 271 -5.55 -10.31 6.89
N PRO A 272 -5.54 -9.40 7.89
CA PRO A 272 -4.65 -9.52 9.03
C PRO A 272 -4.88 -10.85 9.78
N SER A 273 -3.80 -11.55 10.10
CA SER A 273 -3.86 -12.81 10.86
C SER A 273 -2.79 -12.77 11.96
N PRO A 274 -3.15 -13.02 13.24
CA PRO A 274 -4.51 -13.25 13.76
C PRO A 274 -5.42 -12.03 13.60
N ALA A 275 -6.74 -12.24 13.68
CA ALA A 275 -7.71 -11.15 13.61
C ALA A 275 -7.46 -10.11 14.70
N PRO A 276 -7.22 -8.83 14.35
CA PRO A 276 -6.84 -7.81 15.33
C PRO A 276 -8.00 -7.33 16.21
N TYR A 277 -9.23 -7.49 15.75
CA TYR A 277 -10.42 -6.96 16.42
C TYR A 277 -11.45 -8.04 16.71
N SER A 278 -12.22 -7.85 17.78
CA SER A 278 -13.33 -8.70 18.18
C SER A 278 -14.67 -8.27 17.56
N GLY A 279 -14.79 -7.01 17.12
CA GLY A 279 -15.99 -6.47 16.51
C GLY A 279 -15.75 -5.16 15.79
N ILE A 280 -16.67 -4.81 14.89
CA ILE A 280 -16.67 -3.51 14.18
C ILE A 280 -18.08 -2.91 14.16
N ALA A 281 -18.15 -1.60 14.05
CA ALA A 281 -19.36 -0.85 13.75
C ALA A 281 -19.03 0.25 12.73
N VAL A 282 -19.62 0.21 11.54
CA VAL A 282 -19.49 1.26 10.54
C VAL A 282 -20.35 2.44 10.99
N ASP A 283 -19.72 3.61 11.14
CA ASP A 283 -20.39 4.80 11.64
C ASP A 283 -20.87 5.70 10.50
N GLN A 284 -19.98 5.97 9.56
CA GLN A 284 -20.20 6.94 8.48
C GLN A 284 -19.46 6.50 7.22
N PHE A 285 -19.93 6.98 6.09
CA PHE A 285 -19.20 6.92 4.83
C PHE A 285 -19.45 8.14 3.97
N ALA A 286 -18.54 8.42 3.04
CA ALA A 286 -18.71 9.39 1.98
C ALA A 286 -18.49 8.68 0.65
N ALA A 287 -19.35 8.94 -0.33
CA ALA A 287 -19.27 8.38 -1.67
C ALA A 287 -18.74 9.40 -2.68
N GLU A 288 -18.04 8.92 -3.69
CA GLU A 288 -17.58 9.74 -4.80
C GLU A 288 -18.78 10.37 -5.53
N GLY A 289 -18.75 11.70 -5.69
CA GLY A 289 -19.77 12.44 -6.44
C GLY A 289 -21.13 12.55 -5.76
N GLU A 290 -21.27 12.13 -4.49
CA GLU A 290 -22.51 12.23 -3.73
C GLU A 290 -22.49 13.46 -2.81
N THR A 291 -23.52 14.32 -2.92
CA THR A 291 -23.59 15.54 -2.13
C THR A 291 -24.52 15.39 -0.93
N ASP A 292 -25.60 14.63 -1.06
CA ASP A 292 -26.76 14.69 -0.14
C ASP A 292 -27.00 13.39 0.66
N GLY A 293 -26.14 12.37 0.57
CA GLY A 293 -26.28 11.13 1.35
C GLY A 293 -27.54 10.33 1.02
N GLU A 294 -27.88 10.25 -0.27
CA GLU A 294 -29.04 9.51 -0.73
C GLU A 294 -28.96 8.02 -0.36
N LEU A 295 -30.05 7.48 0.19
CA LEU A 295 -30.15 6.07 0.54
C LEU A 295 -30.19 5.20 -0.71
N VAL A 296 -29.19 4.33 -0.87
CA VAL A 296 -29.14 3.40 -2.01
C VAL A 296 -29.88 2.11 -1.65
N VAL A 297 -31.11 1.99 -2.16
CA VAL A 297 -31.98 0.82 -1.99
C VAL A 297 -31.91 -0.18 -3.17
N SER A 298 -31.26 0.20 -4.26
CA SER A 298 -31.04 -0.65 -5.43
C SER A 298 -29.59 -0.53 -5.92
N VAL A 299 -29.02 -1.66 -6.36
CA VAL A 299 -27.67 -1.68 -6.93
C VAL A 299 -27.77 -1.30 -8.40
N PRO A 300 -26.90 -0.41 -8.90
CA PRO A 300 -26.90 -0.04 -10.32
C PRO A 300 -26.50 -1.22 -11.21
N GLY A 301 -26.58 -1.01 -12.53
CA GLY A 301 -26.20 -2.03 -13.51
C GLY A 301 -24.76 -2.52 -13.34
N ASP A 302 -24.54 -3.77 -13.74
CA ASP A 302 -23.25 -4.47 -13.61
C ASP A 302 -22.08 -3.67 -14.20
N GLY A 303 -20.94 -3.72 -13.52
CA GLY A 303 -19.71 -3.05 -13.92
C GLY A 303 -19.56 -1.61 -13.42
N ARG A 304 -20.59 -0.99 -12.86
CA ARG A 304 -20.47 0.33 -12.22
C ARG A 304 -19.58 0.24 -11.00
N THR A 305 -18.69 1.20 -10.89
CA THR A 305 -17.76 1.34 -9.73
C THR A 305 -18.15 2.55 -8.90
N LEU A 306 -17.87 2.48 -7.61
CA LEU A 306 -18.12 3.56 -6.65
C LEU A 306 -16.99 3.57 -5.62
N ARG A 307 -16.34 4.71 -5.43
CA ARG A 307 -15.37 4.88 -4.36
C ARG A 307 -16.06 5.35 -3.09
N LEU A 308 -15.70 4.72 -1.98
CA LEU A 308 -16.20 5.06 -0.66
C LEU A 308 -15.04 5.35 0.29
N LEU A 309 -15.20 6.38 1.11
CA LEU A 309 -14.39 6.62 2.30
C LEU A 309 -15.25 6.27 3.51
N VAL A 310 -14.83 5.26 4.27
CA VAL A 310 -15.63 4.65 5.33
C VAL A 310 -14.95 4.86 6.67
N THR A 311 -15.68 5.39 7.65
CA THR A 311 -15.23 5.48 9.04
C THR A 311 -15.99 4.49 9.89
N LEU A 312 -15.27 3.74 10.70
CA LEU A 312 -15.81 2.72 11.58
C LEU A 312 -15.14 2.75 12.96
N ARG A 313 -15.77 2.14 13.93
CA ARG A 313 -15.15 1.82 15.24
C ARG A 313 -14.86 0.33 15.30
N ALA A 314 -13.60 -0.01 15.51
CA ALA A 314 -13.16 -1.37 15.74
C ALA A 314 -12.92 -1.60 17.24
N THR A 315 -13.41 -2.70 17.76
CA THR A 315 -13.23 -3.10 19.17
C THR A 315 -12.06 -4.08 19.23
N GLY A 316 -10.99 -3.70 19.93
CA GLY A 316 -9.83 -4.56 20.16
C GLY A 316 -10.17 -5.77 21.03
N GLN A 317 -9.24 -6.72 21.11
CA GLN A 317 -9.38 -7.89 22.00
C GLN A 317 -9.38 -7.49 23.49
N ASP A 318 -8.84 -6.32 23.80
CA ASP A 318 -8.83 -5.64 25.09
C ASP A 318 -10.12 -4.86 25.40
N GLY A 319 -11.08 -4.85 24.48
CA GLY A 319 -12.32 -4.08 24.58
C GLY A 319 -12.18 -2.59 24.25
N VAL A 320 -10.98 -2.11 23.94
CA VAL A 320 -10.76 -0.70 23.55
C VAL A 320 -11.32 -0.46 22.15
N ARG A 321 -12.06 0.63 21.98
CA ARG A 321 -12.59 1.03 20.68
C ARG A 321 -11.69 2.03 19.98
N LEU A 322 -11.31 1.73 18.76
CA LEU A 322 -10.44 2.56 17.93
C LEU A 322 -11.21 3.00 16.66
N PRO A 323 -11.19 4.30 16.33
CA PRO A 323 -11.71 4.77 15.05
C PRO A 323 -10.72 4.39 13.94
N LEU A 324 -11.25 3.82 12.85
CA LEU A 324 -10.48 3.48 11.66
C LEU A 324 -11.17 4.06 10.44
N THR A 325 -10.37 4.39 9.42
CA THR A 325 -10.88 4.87 8.14
C THR A 325 -10.29 4.01 7.02
N TYR A 326 -11.17 3.59 6.10
CA TYR A 326 -10.81 2.82 4.91
C TYR A 326 -11.32 3.50 3.65
N ALA A 327 -10.47 3.56 2.64
CA ALA A 327 -10.86 3.90 1.28
C ALA A 327 -11.11 2.60 0.52
N LEU A 328 -12.28 2.47 -0.09
CA LEU A 328 -12.73 1.27 -0.77
C LEU A 328 -13.24 1.61 -2.16
N THR A 329 -13.02 0.73 -3.11
CA THR A 329 -13.71 0.77 -4.40
C THR A 329 -14.69 -0.40 -4.47
N LEU A 330 -15.95 -0.09 -4.64
CA LEU A 330 -17.03 -1.06 -4.84
C LEU A 330 -17.28 -1.25 -6.33
N LYS A 331 -17.77 -2.44 -6.72
CA LYS A 331 -18.22 -2.75 -8.07
C LYS A 331 -19.58 -3.43 -8.01
N ALA A 332 -20.53 -2.92 -8.79
CA ALA A 332 -21.84 -3.54 -8.92
C ALA A 332 -21.75 -4.80 -9.78
N ARG A 333 -22.32 -5.89 -9.31
CA ARG A 333 -22.41 -7.16 -10.03
C ARG A 333 -23.56 -8.02 -9.53
N ALA A 334 -24.34 -8.56 -10.45
CA ALA A 334 -25.46 -9.45 -10.15
C ALA A 334 -26.39 -8.93 -9.02
N GLY A 335 -26.72 -7.63 -9.09
CA GLY A 335 -27.60 -6.97 -8.13
C GLY A 335 -27.02 -6.77 -6.74
N ARG A 336 -25.72 -6.88 -6.54
CA ARG A 336 -25.05 -6.62 -5.27
C ARG A 336 -23.77 -5.80 -5.45
N TRP A 337 -23.33 -5.17 -4.38
CA TRP A 337 -22.03 -4.53 -4.30
C TRP A 337 -20.96 -5.54 -3.87
N GLU A 338 -19.86 -5.58 -4.61
CA GLU A 338 -18.67 -6.38 -4.30
C GLU A 338 -17.48 -5.44 -4.15
N ILE A 339 -16.50 -5.81 -3.32
CA ILE A 339 -15.30 -5.01 -3.09
C ILE A 339 -14.31 -5.27 -4.24
N ALA A 340 -14.03 -4.25 -5.01
CA ALA A 340 -13.05 -4.29 -6.09
C ALA A 340 -11.63 -4.00 -5.59
N SER A 341 -11.48 -3.10 -4.61
CA SER A 341 -10.18 -2.83 -3.97
C SER A 341 -10.33 -2.26 -2.56
N LEU A 342 -9.32 -2.51 -1.75
CA LEU A 342 -9.00 -1.76 -0.54
C LEU A 342 -7.87 -0.82 -0.93
N ASP A 343 -8.18 0.47 -0.99
CA ASP A 343 -7.27 1.46 -1.55
C ASP A 343 -6.22 1.89 -0.51
N GLY A 344 -4.97 2.04 -0.92
CA GLY A 344 -3.88 2.41 -0.02
C GLY A 344 -3.93 3.87 0.47
N ALA A 345 -4.77 4.71 -0.17
CA ALA A 345 -5.02 6.09 0.21
C ALA A 345 -6.37 6.55 -0.34
N PRO A 346 -7.02 7.55 0.29
CA PRO A 346 -8.18 8.22 -0.28
C PRO A 346 -7.86 8.83 -1.65
N ALA A 347 -8.82 8.76 -2.56
CA ALA A 347 -8.68 9.34 -3.89
C ALA A 347 -8.77 10.87 -3.83
N LEU A 348 -7.86 11.51 -4.56
CA LEU A 348 -7.77 12.96 -4.65
C LEU A 348 -8.55 13.48 -5.86
N THR A 349 -9.15 14.66 -5.72
CA THR A 349 -9.67 15.39 -6.86
C THR A 349 -8.50 15.72 -7.78
N SER A 350 -8.56 15.22 -9.03
CA SER A 350 -7.54 15.59 -10.01
C SER A 350 -7.60 17.10 -10.25
N PRO A 351 -6.50 17.83 -10.16
CA PRO A 351 -6.52 19.23 -10.53
C PRO A 351 -6.98 19.31 -11.99
N THR A 352 -8.08 20.02 -12.24
CA THR A 352 -8.49 20.35 -13.60
C THR A 352 -7.29 21.01 -14.28
N PRO A 353 -6.79 20.50 -15.42
CA PRO A 353 -5.72 21.17 -16.11
C PRO A 353 -6.16 22.61 -16.38
N ALA A 354 -5.44 23.56 -15.82
CA ALA A 354 -5.70 24.96 -16.10
C ALA A 354 -5.78 25.15 -17.63
N PRO A 355 -6.80 25.87 -18.14
CA PRO A 355 -6.91 26.13 -19.57
C PRO A 355 -5.56 26.74 -19.98
N VAL A 356 -4.87 26.05 -20.91
CA VAL A 356 -3.64 26.54 -21.49
C VAL A 356 -4.04 27.88 -22.14
N ALA A 357 -3.65 28.98 -21.53
CA ALA A 357 -3.86 30.29 -22.12
C ALA A 357 -3.22 30.24 -23.49
N SER A 358 -4.04 30.20 -24.51
CA SER A 358 -3.62 30.23 -25.91
C SER A 358 -2.85 31.53 -26.04
N GLY A 359 -1.52 31.45 -26.11
CA GLY A 359 -0.65 32.61 -26.25
C GLY A 359 -1.03 33.34 -27.51
N GLY A 360 -1.74 34.45 -27.34
CA GLY A 360 -1.93 35.42 -28.41
C GLY A 360 -0.55 35.93 -28.82
N PRO A 361 -0.36 36.31 -30.10
CA PRO A 361 0.92 36.83 -30.61
C PRO A 361 1.30 38.07 -29.79
N GLY A 362 2.42 37.97 -29.10
CA GLY A 362 3.02 39.09 -28.35
C GLY A 362 3.25 40.27 -29.26
N PRO A 363 3.10 41.51 -28.74
CA PRO A 363 3.36 42.70 -29.54
C PRO A 363 4.82 42.73 -30.00
N ALA A 364 4.98 42.94 -31.29
CA ALA A 364 6.28 43.12 -31.94
C ALA A 364 7.07 44.25 -31.26
N THR A 365 8.16 43.94 -30.64
CA THR A 365 9.15 44.94 -30.14
C THR A 365 9.83 45.59 -31.33
N THR A 366 9.51 46.86 -31.59
CA THR A 366 10.23 47.74 -32.52
C THR A 366 11.61 48.01 -31.94
N PRO A 367 12.68 47.86 -32.72
CA PRO A 367 14.02 48.23 -32.25
C PRO A 367 14.15 49.75 -32.16
N THR A 368 14.30 50.25 -30.94
CA THR A 368 14.66 51.66 -30.70
C THR A 368 16.10 51.88 -31.11
N SER A 369 16.26 52.71 -32.13
CA SER A 369 17.54 53.24 -32.63
C SER A 369 18.30 53.93 -31.50
N MET A 370 19.51 53.45 -31.23
CA MET A 370 20.48 54.05 -30.34
C MET A 370 21.06 55.29 -31.02
N LYS A 371 20.71 56.48 -30.53
CA LYS A 371 21.38 57.75 -30.91
C LYS A 371 22.64 57.86 -30.06
N GLU A 372 23.72 57.87 -30.78
CA GLU A 372 25.06 58.24 -30.38
C GLU A 372 25.06 59.69 -29.86
N TYR A 373 25.55 59.88 -28.63
CA TYR A 373 25.98 61.22 -28.14
C TYR A 373 27.50 61.18 -27.97
N GLU A 374 28.07 61.89 -28.91
CA GLU A 374 29.47 62.32 -28.86
C GLU A 374 29.51 63.76 -28.29
N HIS A 375 30.57 64.06 -27.50
CA HIS A 375 31.09 65.34 -27.02
C HIS A 375 30.41 66.09 -25.87
N ALA A 376 31.07 66.28 -24.76
CA ALA A 376 32.15 67.23 -24.37
C ALA A 376 32.63 66.94 -22.95
#